data_6bf1b54e646ae64406b9d6c947ff217f
#
_entry.id   6bf1b54e646ae64406b9d6c947ff217f
#
_cell.length_a   1.000
_cell.length_b   1.000
_cell.length_c   1.000
_cell.angle_alpha   90.00
_cell.angle_beta   90.00
_cell.angle_gamma   90.00
#
_symmetry.space_group_name_H-M   'P 1'
#
loop_
_entity.id
_entity.type
_entity.pdbx_description
1 polymer ?
#
loop_
_entity_poly.entity_id
_entity_poly.type
_entity_poly.pdbx_seq_one_letter_code
_entity_poly.pdbx_strand_id
1 'polypeptide(L)'
;MTKVKNWKTIFPAISIPLNDDYSINEAELRPYVRWLASFDEIGGLVCNGHTGEITSLTRAERARVVEIVAEEVGDQMTIISGINCENTQESIEMAREAKEAGADGILLMPPHMWLRFGMHPDAPFEYVKDVAEGADIDIIIHLYPATSKAFYPVETLIKMATEIEHVKCIKMGT
;
A
#
# COMPACT_ATOMS: atom_id res chain seq x y z
N MET A 1 -11.77 9.99 19.74
CA MET A 1 -12.69 9.06 19.05
C MET A 1 -11.84 8.21 18.13
N THR A 2 -12.01 6.89 18.10
CA THR A 2 -11.29 6.04 17.18
C THR A 2 -11.83 6.31 15.77
N LYS A 3 -10.97 6.68 14.84
CA LYS A 3 -11.29 6.91 13.43
C LYS A 3 -11.97 5.65 12.85
N VAL A 4 -13.08 5.82 12.15
CA VAL A 4 -13.75 4.74 11.42
C VAL A 4 -13.09 4.63 10.04
N LYS A 5 -12.37 3.53 9.78
CA LYS A 5 -11.78 3.26 8.47
C LYS A 5 -12.89 3.06 7.43
N ASN A 6 -12.85 3.82 6.34
CA ASN A 6 -13.80 3.69 5.24
C ASN A 6 -13.12 2.99 4.05
N TRP A 7 -13.47 1.73 3.81
CA TRP A 7 -12.97 0.94 2.67
C TRP A 7 -13.81 1.09 1.39
N LYS A 8 -14.93 1.82 1.45
CA LYS A 8 -15.84 2.05 0.30
C LYS A 8 -15.77 3.50 -0.16
N THR A 9 -14.59 3.92 -0.60
CA THR A 9 -14.31 5.29 -1.01
C THR A 9 -13.25 5.34 -2.10
N ILE A 10 -12.91 6.54 -2.57
CA ILE A 10 -11.81 6.76 -3.50
C ILE A 10 -10.49 6.84 -2.71
N PHE A 11 -9.48 6.11 -3.16
CA PHE A 11 -8.11 6.11 -2.65
C PHE A 11 -7.14 6.56 -3.75
N PRO A 12 -6.90 7.85 -3.96
CA PRO A 12 -5.88 8.29 -4.90
C PRO A 12 -4.49 7.87 -4.43
N ALA A 13 -3.66 7.41 -5.38
CA ALA A 13 -2.25 7.21 -5.14
C ALA A 13 -1.54 8.56 -5.29
N ILE A 14 -0.85 9.00 -4.25
CA ILE A 14 -0.18 10.29 -4.22
C ILE A 14 1.20 10.23 -4.89
N SER A 15 1.59 11.33 -5.53
CA SER A 15 2.98 11.58 -5.94
C SER A 15 3.77 12.14 -4.75
N ILE A 16 5.09 12.00 -4.78
CA ILE A 16 5.98 12.54 -3.76
C ILE A 16 6.75 13.71 -4.36
N PRO A 17 6.49 14.95 -3.94
CA PRO A 17 7.30 16.10 -4.33
C PRO A 17 8.75 15.92 -3.85
N LEU A 18 9.70 16.16 -4.73
CA LEU A 18 11.14 16.08 -4.42
C LEU A 18 11.81 17.44 -4.63
N ASN A 19 12.85 17.70 -3.85
CA ASN A 19 13.78 18.80 -4.06
C ASN A 19 14.76 18.47 -5.20
N ASP A 20 15.56 19.45 -5.62
CA ASP A 20 16.58 19.28 -6.67
C ASP A 20 17.66 18.25 -6.31
N ASP A 21 17.86 17.99 -5.02
CA ASP A 21 18.79 16.98 -4.48
C ASP A 21 18.13 15.60 -4.27
N TYR A 22 16.89 15.43 -4.77
CA TYR A 22 16.04 14.23 -4.64
C TYR A 22 15.57 13.91 -3.21
N SER A 23 15.81 14.77 -2.22
CA SER A 23 15.17 14.62 -0.91
C SER A 23 13.67 14.94 -0.97
N ILE A 24 12.87 14.38 -0.05
CA ILE A 24 11.43 14.65 0.01
C ILE A 24 11.19 16.14 0.32
N ASN A 25 10.41 16.81 -0.54
CA ASN A 25 9.96 18.16 -0.29
C ASN A 25 8.73 18.15 0.62
N GLU A 26 8.98 18.09 1.94
CA GLU A 26 7.90 18.10 2.94
C GLU A 26 7.02 19.35 2.87
N ALA A 27 7.60 20.50 2.51
CA ALA A 27 6.88 21.76 2.41
C ALA A 27 5.79 21.75 1.33
N GLU A 28 6.02 21.00 0.24
CA GLU A 28 5.05 20.80 -0.83
C GLU A 28 4.12 19.59 -0.56
N LEU A 29 4.64 18.52 0.06
CA LEU A 29 3.84 17.33 0.34
C LEU A 29 2.69 17.61 1.31
N ARG A 30 2.94 18.36 2.38
CA ARG A 30 1.94 18.68 3.40
C ARG A 30 0.71 19.43 2.85
N PRO A 31 0.84 20.55 2.13
CA PRO A 31 -0.32 21.22 1.53
C PRO A 31 -1.00 20.38 0.45
N TYR A 32 -0.24 19.57 -0.30
CA TYR A 32 -0.79 18.69 -1.31
C TYR A 32 -1.74 17.63 -0.70
N VAL A 33 -1.36 16.96 0.39
CA VAL A 33 -2.23 15.98 1.04
C VAL A 33 -3.44 16.63 1.69
N ARG A 34 -3.31 17.83 2.29
CA ARG A 34 -4.45 18.60 2.79
C ARG A 34 -5.43 19.00 1.67
N TRP A 35 -4.89 19.37 0.49
CA TRP A 35 -5.72 19.67 -0.67
C TRP A 35 -6.52 18.43 -1.11
N LEU A 36 -5.90 17.25 -1.19
CA LEU A 36 -6.62 16.00 -1.50
C LEU A 36 -7.71 15.70 -0.45
N ALA A 37 -7.42 15.94 0.81
CA ALA A 37 -8.37 15.74 1.90
C ALA A 37 -9.56 16.73 1.91
N SER A 38 -9.51 17.79 1.09
CA SER A 38 -10.61 18.76 0.96
C SER A 38 -11.74 18.28 0.03
N PHE A 39 -11.59 17.14 -0.65
CA PHE A 39 -12.62 16.56 -1.50
C PHE A 39 -13.42 15.51 -0.71
N ASP A 40 -14.71 15.71 -0.59
CA ASP A 40 -15.62 14.85 0.21
C ASP A 40 -15.64 13.38 -0.29
N GLU A 41 -15.38 13.15 -1.58
CA GLU A 41 -15.39 11.83 -2.18
C GLU A 41 -14.12 11.01 -1.88
N ILE A 42 -13.05 11.66 -1.42
CA ILE A 42 -11.79 11.02 -1.08
C ILE A 42 -11.79 10.65 0.41
N GLY A 43 -11.85 9.38 0.72
CA GLY A 43 -11.84 8.91 2.12
C GLY A 43 -10.53 8.29 2.57
N GLY A 44 -9.53 8.22 1.70
CA GLY A 44 -8.21 7.72 2.05
C GLY A 44 -7.16 8.05 1.00
N LEU A 45 -5.89 7.87 1.34
CA LEU A 45 -4.74 8.12 0.46
C LEU A 45 -3.83 6.89 0.38
N VAL A 46 -3.26 6.63 -0.79
CA VAL A 46 -2.23 5.60 -0.98
C VAL A 46 -0.87 6.26 -1.13
N CYS A 47 -0.04 6.12 -0.10
CA CYS A 47 1.37 6.52 -0.08
C CYS A 47 2.24 5.39 -0.64
N ASN A 48 3.46 5.68 -1.07
CA ASN A 48 4.45 4.68 -1.44
C ASN A 48 3.93 3.66 -2.48
N GLY A 49 3.03 4.06 -3.36
CA GLY A 49 2.64 3.28 -4.53
C GLY A 49 3.65 3.44 -5.66
N HIS A 50 3.40 2.83 -6.82
CA HIS A 50 4.21 3.10 -8.02
C HIS A 50 4.15 4.58 -8.43
N THR A 51 2.99 5.22 -8.29
CA THR A 51 2.82 6.67 -8.52
C THR A 51 3.71 7.51 -7.60
N GLY A 52 3.89 7.08 -6.35
CA GLY A 52 4.79 7.70 -5.36
C GLY A 52 6.21 7.16 -5.42
N GLU A 53 6.61 6.55 -6.53
CA GLU A 53 8.00 6.13 -6.82
C GLU A 53 8.66 5.28 -5.73
N ILE A 54 7.88 4.36 -5.11
CA ILE A 54 8.34 3.53 -3.99
C ILE A 54 9.72 2.89 -4.20
N THR A 55 10.04 2.49 -5.44
CA THR A 55 11.32 1.84 -5.75
C THR A 55 12.52 2.79 -5.71
N SER A 56 12.28 4.09 -5.76
CA SER A 56 13.30 5.14 -5.70
C SER A 56 13.52 5.68 -4.28
N LEU A 57 12.61 5.38 -3.35
CA LEU A 57 12.69 5.82 -1.96
C LEU A 57 13.42 4.80 -1.09
N THR A 58 14.27 5.28 -0.19
CA THR A 58 14.84 4.47 0.89
C THR A 58 13.77 4.03 1.88
N ARG A 59 14.06 3.02 2.70
CA ARG A 59 13.14 2.53 3.75
C ARG A 59 12.75 3.64 4.73
N ALA A 60 13.70 4.48 5.13
CA ALA A 60 13.44 5.62 6.02
C ALA A 60 12.53 6.69 5.38
N GLU A 61 12.74 6.99 4.10
CA GLU A 61 11.89 7.93 3.36
C GLU A 61 10.46 7.42 3.20
N ARG A 62 10.28 6.11 2.97
CA ARG A 62 8.93 5.51 2.90
C ARG A 62 8.19 5.66 4.22
N ALA A 63 8.84 5.40 5.35
CA ALA A 63 8.27 5.63 6.68
C ALA A 63 7.94 7.11 6.87
N ARG A 64 8.87 8.02 6.51
CA ARG A 64 8.67 9.47 6.66
C ARG A 64 7.50 10.00 5.86
N VAL A 65 7.29 9.51 4.63
CA VAL A 65 6.09 9.87 3.83
C VAL A 65 4.80 9.51 4.56
N VAL A 66 4.72 8.30 5.13
CA VAL A 66 3.54 7.86 5.88
C VAL A 66 3.33 8.72 7.13
N GLU A 67 4.38 9.02 7.88
CA GLU A 67 4.32 9.92 9.06
C GLU A 67 3.75 11.28 8.69
N ILE A 68 4.28 11.92 7.63
CA ILE A 68 3.81 13.24 7.18
C ILE A 68 2.32 13.20 6.82
N VAL A 69 1.89 12.18 6.07
CA VAL A 69 0.49 12.05 5.68
C VAL A 69 -0.40 11.78 6.90
N ALA A 70 0.06 10.96 7.85
CA ALA A 70 -0.65 10.68 9.10
C ALA A 70 -0.74 11.93 10.00
N GLU A 71 0.32 12.71 10.10
CA GLU A 71 0.33 13.99 10.82
C GLU A 71 -0.69 14.99 10.26
N GLU A 72 -0.84 15.07 8.94
CA GLU A 72 -1.67 16.07 8.27
C GLU A 72 -3.15 15.70 8.19
N VAL A 73 -3.46 14.42 7.92
CA VAL A 73 -4.83 13.99 7.59
C VAL A 73 -5.24 12.66 8.24
N GLY A 74 -4.39 12.10 9.10
CA GLY A 74 -4.61 10.78 9.68
C GLY A 74 -5.80 10.66 10.62
N ASP A 75 -6.35 11.76 11.11
CA ASP A 75 -7.55 11.80 11.94
C ASP A 75 -8.86 11.67 11.14
N GLN A 76 -8.82 11.98 9.83
CA GLN A 76 -9.99 12.02 8.95
C GLN A 76 -9.93 11.05 7.77
N MET A 77 -8.74 10.63 7.34
CA MET A 77 -8.54 9.79 6.14
C MET A 77 -7.93 8.44 6.46
N THR A 78 -8.34 7.39 5.72
CA THR A 78 -7.68 6.08 5.77
C THR A 78 -6.35 6.14 5.03
N ILE A 79 -5.24 5.79 5.70
CA ILE A 79 -3.89 5.88 5.14
C ILE A 79 -3.39 4.48 4.77
N ILE A 80 -3.02 4.33 3.51
CA ILE A 80 -2.51 3.09 2.93
C ILE A 80 -1.06 3.30 2.51
N SER A 81 -0.15 2.42 2.93
CA SER A 81 1.23 2.40 2.45
C SER A 81 1.47 1.26 1.47
N GLY A 82 2.08 1.54 0.34
CA GLY A 82 2.56 0.52 -0.58
C GLY A 82 3.68 -0.31 0.07
N ILE A 83 3.65 -1.62 -0.16
CA ILE A 83 4.70 -2.57 0.21
C ILE A 83 5.15 -3.28 -1.06
N ASN A 84 6.42 -3.14 -1.39
CA ASN A 84 7.04 -3.70 -2.59
C ASN A 84 8.40 -4.31 -2.21
N CYS A 85 8.41 -5.61 -1.94
CA CYS A 85 9.59 -6.38 -1.54
C CYS A 85 9.67 -7.68 -2.32
N GLU A 86 10.85 -8.30 -2.32
CA GLU A 86 11.11 -9.55 -3.04
C GLU A 86 10.84 -10.79 -2.19
N ASN A 87 10.63 -10.65 -0.88
CA ASN A 87 10.39 -11.78 0.03
C ASN A 87 9.37 -11.44 1.11
N THR A 88 8.76 -12.48 1.67
CA THR A 88 7.70 -12.38 2.69
C THR A 88 8.17 -11.71 3.97
N GLN A 89 9.36 -12.06 4.46
CA GLN A 89 9.89 -11.53 5.73
C GLN A 89 10.10 -10.02 5.68
N GLU A 90 10.71 -9.52 4.61
CA GLU A 90 10.90 -8.09 4.41
C GLU A 90 9.56 -7.37 4.23
N SER A 91 8.60 -8.00 3.56
CA SER A 91 7.24 -7.45 3.41
C SER A 91 6.54 -7.29 4.76
N ILE A 92 6.68 -8.27 5.67
CA ILE A 92 6.16 -8.20 7.04
C ILE A 92 6.81 -7.05 7.81
N GLU A 93 8.14 -6.95 7.75
CA GLU A 93 8.88 -5.89 8.45
C GLU A 93 8.47 -4.50 7.97
N MET A 94 8.42 -4.29 6.64
CA MET A 94 8.00 -3.01 6.07
C MET A 94 6.53 -2.69 6.37
N ALA A 95 5.65 -3.70 6.41
CA ALA A 95 4.26 -3.50 6.79
C ALA A 95 4.12 -3.07 8.26
N ARG A 96 4.93 -3.63 9.16
CA ARG A 96 5.00 -3.19 10.57
C ARG A 96 5.50 -1.76 10.70
N GLU A 97 6.56 -1.41 9.98
CA GLU A 97 7.07 -0.02 9.96
C GLU A 97 6.05 0.96 9.43
N ALA A 98 5.32 0.61 8.36
CA ALA A 98 4.24 1.43 7.86
C ALA A 98 3.11 1.62 8.90
N LYS A 99 2.75 0.56 9.63
CA LYS A 99 1.77 0.61 10.74
C LYS A 99 2.26 1.53 11.86
N GLU A 100 3.53 1.42 12.27
CA GLU A 100 4.15 2.27 13.29
C GLU A 100 4.21 3.74 12.85
N ALA A 101 4.43 4.00 11.56
CA ALA A 101 4.40 5.34 10.97
C ALA A 101 2.99 5.94 10.83
N GLY A 102 1.93 5.15 11.09
CA GLY A 102 0.54 5.61 11.11
C GLY A 102 -0.31 5.15 9.92
N ALA A 103 0.12 4.16 9.14
CA ALA A 103 -0.73 3.55 8.12
C ALA A 103 -1.84 2.71 8.76
N ASP A 104 -3.05 2.82 8.22
CA ASP A 104 -4.23 2.02 8.58
C ASP A 104 -4.27 0.68 7.84
N GLY A 105 -3.60 0.60 6.70
CA GLY A 105 -3.51 -0.58 5.86
C GLY A 105 -2.36 -0.49 4.86
N ILE A 106 -2.17 -1.54 4.10
CA ILE A 106 -1.12 -1.61 3.08
C ILE A 106 -1.69 -1.94 1.70
N LEU A 107 -1.03 -1.44 0.65
CA LEU A 107 -1.18 -1.90 -0.73
C LEU A 107 -0.07 -2.91 -1.00
N LEU A 108 -0.39 -4.21 -0.90
CA LEU A 108 0.60 -5.27 -1.04
C LEU A 108 0.80 -5.63 -2.52
N MET A 109 2.01 -5.38 -3.01
CA MET A 109 2.42 -5.67 -4.39
C MET A 109 3.04 -7.06 -4.48
N PRO A 110 2.84 -7.77 -5.61
CA PRO A 110 3.57 -9.01 -5.84
C PRO A 110 5.07 -8.74 -5.96
N PRO A 111 5.93 -9.65 -5.49
CA PRO A 111 7.37 -9.60 -5.73
C PRO A 111 7.72 -9.42 -7.22
N HIS A 112 8.65 -8.52 -7.55
CA HIS A 112 9.03 -8.24 -8.94
C HIS A 112 9.65 -9.45 -9.64
N MET A 113 10.29 -10.35 -8.89
CA MET A 113 10.83 -11.60 -9.44
C MET A 113 9.74 -12.45 -10.10
N TRP A 114 8.50 -12.38 -9.63
CA TRP A 114 7.38 -13.10 -10.27
C TRP A 114 7.04 -12.56 -11.65
N LEU A 115 7.27 -11.26 -11.91
CA LEU A 115 7.12 -10.69 -13.26
C LEU A 115 8.08 -11.33 -14.27
N ARG A 116 9.28 -11.70 -13.81
CA ARG A 116 10.30 -12.29 -14.66
C ARG A 116 10.19 -13.81 -14.80
N PHE A 117 10.02 -14.50 -13.67
CA PHE A 117 10.14 -15.97 -13.61
C PHE A 117 8.79 -16.67 -13.42
N GLY A 118 7.72 -15.94 -13.11
CA GLY A 118 6.46 -16.53 -12.67
C GLY A 118 6.55 -16.97 -11.21
N MET A 119 5.54 -17.68 -10.76
CA MET A 119 5.39 -18.14 -9.39
C MET A 119 4.68 -19.49 -9.34
N HIS A 120 4.83 -20.21 -8.23
CA HIS A 120 4.01 -21.38 -7.94
C HIS A 120 2.55 -20.96 -7.73
N PRO A 121 1.55 -21.76 -8.16
CA PRO A 121 0.12 -21.41 -8.02
C PRO A 121 -0.33 -21.02 -6.61
N ASP A 122 0.23 -21.66 -5.59
CA ASP A 122 -0.13 -21.39 -4.18
C ASP A 122 0.63 -20.18 -3.58
N ALA A 123 1.75 -19.77 -4.18
CA ALA A 123 2.60 -18.73 -3.64
C ALA A 123 1.87 -17.40 -3.37
N PRO A 124 0.95 -16.91 -4.21
CA PRO A 124 0.22 -15.68 -3.93
C PRO A 124 -0.63 -15.74 -2.66
N PHE A 125 -1.33 -16.85 -2.45
CA PHE A 125 -2.17 -17.00 -1.26
C PHE A 125 -1.35 -17.06 0.01
N GLU A 126 -0.30 -17.89 0.03
CA GLU A 126 0.60 -18.02 1.20
C GLU A 126 1.30 -16.69 1.50
N TYR A 127 1.78 -15.98 0.48
CA TYR A 127 2.43 -14.68 0.64
C TYR A 127 1.50 -13.64 1.29
N VAL A 128 0.27 -13.49 0.77
CA VAL A 128 -0.70 -12.52 1.33
C VAL A 128 -1.10 -12.91 2.74
N LYS A 129 -1.33 -14.21 3.01
CA LYS A 129 -1.67 -14.74 4.32
C LYS A 129 -0.57 -14.47 5.33
N ASP A 130 0.68 -14.85 5.00
CA ASP A 130 1.81 -14.67 5.90
C ASP A 130 2.07 -13.19 6.24
N VAL A 131 1.92 -12.28 5.25
CA VAL A 131 2.06 -10.85 5.50
C VAL A 131 0.92 -10.33 6.37
N ALA A 132 -0.32 -10.78 6.14
CA ALA A 132 -1.47 -10.41 6.94
C ALA A 132 -1.29 -10.80 8.42
N GLU A 133 -0.96 -12.07 8.66
CA GLU A 133 -0.75 -12.63 10.01
C GLU A 133 0.50 -12.01 10.67
N GLY A 134 1.59 -11.86 9.89
CA GLY A 134 2.85 -11.37 10.42
C GLY A 134 2.84 -9.89 10.79
N ALA A 135 2.13 -9.06 10.08
CA ALA A 135 2.05 -7.61 10.34
C ALA A 135 0.80 -7.17 11.08
N ASP A 136 -0.25 -8.02 11.13
CA ASP A 136 -1.54 -7.69 11.74
C ASP A 136 -2.07 -6.33 11.27
N ILE A 137 -2.22 -6.18 9.94
CA ILE A 137 -2.64 -4.94 9.27
C ILE A 137 -3.56 -5.25 8.08
N ASP A 138 -4.51 -4.36 7.80
CA ASP A 138 -5.44 -4.51 6.69
C ASP A 138 -4.73 -4.37 5.33
N ILE A 139 -5.18 -5.15 4.33
CA ILE A 139 -4.51 -5.30 3.04
C ILE A 139 -5.45 -4.92 1.88
N ILE A 140 -4.93 -4.10 0.97
CA ILE A 140 -5.39 -3.98 -0.41
C ILE A 140 -4.47 -4.83 -1.27
N ILE A 141 -4.98 -5.87 -1.92
CA ILE A 141 -4.17 -6.66 -2.87
C ILE A 141 -3.96 -5.84 -4.14
N HIS A 142 -2.70 -5.68 -4.57
CA HIS A 142 -2.42 -5.12 -5.88
C HIS A 142 -2.37 -6.23 -6.93
N LEU A 143 -3.45 -6.37 -7.70
CA LEU A 143 -3.48 -7.28 -8.83
C LEU A 143 -2.79 -6.64 -10.04
N TYR A 144 -1.76 -7.29 -10.57
CA TYR A 144 -1.11 -6.89 -11.80
C TYR A 144 -1.93 -7.34 -13.03
N PRO A 145 -1.71 -6.71 -14.21
CA PRO A 145 -2.44 -7.07 -15.43
C PRO A 145 -2.33 -8.55 -15.79
N ALA A 146 -3.38 -9.10 -16.40
CA ALA A 146 -3.44 -10.51 -16.82
C ALA A 146 -2.33 -10.93 -17.79
N THR A 147 -1.70 -9.97 -18.47
CA THR A 147 -0.53 -10.22 -19.35
C THR A 147 0.77 -10.42 -18.58
N SER A 148 0.78 -10.13 -17.26
CA SER A 148 1.94 -10.28 -16.40
C SER A 148 2.03 -11.70 -15.84
N LYS A 149 3.25 -12.17 -15.57
CA LYS A 149 3.47 -13.45 -14.89
C LYS A 149 3.13 -13.40 -13.38
N ALA A 150 2.88 -12.22 -12.85
CA ALA A 150 2.47 -11.97 -11.45
C ALA A 150 0.96 -11.70 -11.32
N PHE A 151 0.18 -12.08 -12.31
CA PHE A 151 -1.28 -12.04 -12.25
C PHE A 151 -1.82 -13.16 -11.35
N TYR A 152 -2.80 -12.85 -10.52
CA TYR A 152 -3.45 -13.83 -9.65
C TYR A 152 -4.76 -14.31 -10.30
N PRO A 153 -4.99 -15.63 -10.41
CA PRO A 153 -6.28 -16.18 -10.90
C PRO A 153 -7.45 -15.71 -10.04
N VAL A 154 -8.63 -15.63 -10.65
CA VAL A 154 -9.86 -15.18 -9.97
C VAL A 154 -10.17 -16.05 -8.75
N GLU A 155 -10.01 -17.36 -8.86
CA GLU A 155 -10.23 -18.30 -7.76
C GLU A 155 -9.30 -18.02 -6.58
N THR A 156 -8.03 -17.67 -6.84
CA THR A 156 -7.05 -17.27 -5.80
C THR A 156 -7.46 -15.96 -5.12
N LEU A 157 -7.93 -14.97 -5.90
CA LEU A 157 -8.43 -13.70 -5.35
C LEU A 157 -9.68 -13.90 -4.47
N ILE A 158 -10.62 -14.75 -4.91
CA ILE A 158 -11.82 -15.09 -4.12
C ILE A 158 -11.38 -15.77 -2.82
N LYS A 159 -10.46 -16.74 -2.89
CA LYS A 159 -9.92 -17.40 -1.71
C LYS A 159 -9.28 -16.44 -0.74
N MET A 160 -8.41 -15.54 -1.21
CA MET A 160 -7.80 -14.50 -0.37
C MET A 160 -8.85 -13.61 0.30
N ALA A 161 -9.85 -13.14 -0.45
CA ALA A 161 -10.88 -12.24 0.05
C ALA A 161 -11.86 -12.91 1.05
N THR A 162 -11.98 -14.25 1.03
CA THR A 162 -12.92 -14.99 1.89
C THR A 162 -12.23 -15.64 3.10
N GLU A 163 -10.95 -16.00 2.99
CA GLU A 163 -10.24 -16.76 4.03
C GLU A 163 -9.23 -15.89 4.83
N ILE A 164 -8.81 -14.73 4.31
CA ILE A 164 -7.87 -13.83 5.00
C ILE A 164 -8.62 -12.59 5.49
N GLU A 165 -8.86 -12.52 6.80
CA GLU A 165 -9.67 -11.47 7.43
C GLU A 165 -9.17 -10.05 7.10
N HIS A 166 -7.85 -9.87 7.02
CA HIS A 166 -7.23 -8.58 6.72
C HIS A 166 -7.38 -8.10 5.28
N VAL A 167 -7.80 -8.96 4.33
CA VAL A 167 -8.01 -8.53 2.95
C VAL A 167 -9.31 -7.74 2.84
N LYS A 168 -9.22 -6.44 2.59
CA LYS A 168 -10.37 -5.52 2.52
C LYS A 168 -10.74 -5.13 1.10
N CYS A 169 -9.76 -5.00 0.21
CA CYS A 169 -9.96 -4.53 -1.16
C CYS A 169 -8.97 -5.21 -2.13
N ILE A 170 -9.29 -5.10 -3.42
CA ILE A 170 -8.40 -5.49 -4.51
C ILE A 170 -8.27 -4.29 -5.45
N LYS A 171 -7.02 -3.84 -5.69
CA LYS A 171 -6.72 -2.87 -6.73
C LYS A 171 -6.50 -3.62 -8.04
N MET A 172 -7.46 -3.51 -8.96
CA MET A 172 -7.40 -4.16 -10.27
C MET A 172 -6.48 -3.37 -11.20
N GLY A 173 -5.35 -3.98 -11.60
CA GLY A 173 -4.53 -3.51 -12.71
C GLY A 173 -5.09 -4.07 -14.02
N THR A 174 -5.47 -3.23 -14.95
CA THR A 174 -6.01 -3.61 -16.28
C THR A 174 -5.00 -3.31 -17.38
#